data_7c2936b4c4f6df6a9e392203016719ea
#
_entry.id   7c2936b4c4f6df6a9e392203016719ea
#
_cell.length_a   1.000
_cell.length_b   1.000
_cell.length_c   1.000
_cell.angle_alpha   90.00
_cell.angle_beta   90.00
_cell.angle_gamma   90.00
#
_symmetry.space_group_name_H-M   'P 1'
#
loop_
_entity.id
_entity.type
_entity.pdbx_description
1 polymer ?
#
loop_
_entity_poly.entity_id
_entity_poly.type
_entity_poly.pdbx_seq_one_letter_code
_entity_poly.pdbx_strand_id
1 'polypeptide(L)'
;MVKRGEYNYFIHPITDGVPIVEPALLRDVCSAMVKVLDLNNVDKIVVVEAMGIHIGAVLSTMTDIPMTVMRKRVYNLPHEIPVHQTTGYSKGELYLNGVYKGDRVVIIDDVVSTGGTMKALLKALDIAGAEVVDVCIAIQRGSPDIGRPYKSLVQIEVDDRVHVVKRFL
;
A
#
# COMPACT_ATOMS: atom_id res chain seq x y z
N MET A 1 7.07 -14.18 -14.73
CA MET A 1 6.14 -13.31 -15.47
C MET A 1 5.00 -14.15 -16.05
N VAL A 2 3.77 -13.62 -16.06
CA VAL A 2 2.59 -14.26 -16.66
C VAL A 2 1.89 -13.23 -17.54
N LYS A 3 1.52 -13.61 -18.77
CA LYS A 3 0.68 -12.77 -19.63
C LYS A 3 -0.78 -12.89 -19.21
N ARG A 4 -1.46 -11.75 -18.98
CA ARG A 4 -2.91 -11.66 -18.81
C ARG A 4 -3.44 -10.69 -19.89
N GLY A 5 -3.90 -11.24 -21.02
CA GLY A 5 -4.21 -10.46 -22.22
C GLY A 5 -2.96 -9.80 -22.78
N GLU A 6 -3.00 -8.51 -23.06
CA GLU A 6 -1.84 -7.73 -23.52
C GLU A 6 -0.95 -7.24 -22.38
N TYR A 7 -1.31 -7.51 -21.12
CA TYR A 7 -0.60 -7.02 -19.94
C TYR A 7 0.41 -8.05 -19.41
N ASN A 8 1.68 -7.65 -19.34
CA ASN A 8 2.74 -8.42 -18.71
C ASN A 8 2.68 -8.25 -17.19
N TYR A 9 2.28 -9.31 -16.48
CA TYR A 9 2.17 -9.35 -15.04
C TYR A 9 3.42 -10.00 -14.43
N PHE A 10 4.08 -9.34 -13.49
CA PHE A 10 5.15 -9.94 -12.72
C PHE A 10 4.59 -10.53 -11.44
N ILE A 11 5.10 -11.70 -11.04
CA ILE A 11 4.74 -12.36 -9.77
C ILE A 11 5.93 -12.18 -8.84
N HIS A 12 5.66 -11.69 -7.63
CA HIS A 12 6.69 -11.50 -6.62
C HIS A 12 6.13 -11.83 -5.23
N PRO A 13 6.88 -12.48 -4.32
CA PRO A 13 6.38 -12.84 -3.00
C PRO A 13 5.74 -11.68 -2.22
N ILE A 14 6.30 -10.50 -2.28
CA ILE A 14 5.78 -9.32 -1.57
C ILE A 14 4.45 -8.83 -2.16
N THR A 15 4.25 -8.93 -3.49
CA THR A 15 3.06 -8.39 -4.15
C THR A 15 1.95 -9.42 -4.34
N ASP A 16 2.28 -10.70 -4.27
CA ASP A 16 1.33 -11.79 -4.60
C ASP A 16 1.24 -12.87 -3.51
N GLY A 17 2.20 -12.91 -2.58
CA GLY A 17 2.26 -13.95 -1.54
C GLY A 17 2.71 -15.31 -2.06
N VAL A 18 3.16 -15.39 -3.33
CA VAL A 18 3.50 -16.65 -3.99
C VAL A 18 4.89 -16.57 -4.64
N PRO A 19 5.62 -17.70 -4.74
CA PRO A 19 5.27 -19.01 -4.20
C PRO A 19 5.32 -19.07 -2.68
N ILE A 20 6.16 -18.24 -2.03
CA ILE A 20 6.33 -18.18 -0.57
C ILE A 20 6.89 -16.80 -0.18
N VAL A 21 6.44 -16.25 0.94
CA VAL A 21 7.01 -15.05 1.53
C VAL A 21 8.05 -15.45 2.57
N GLU A 22 9.32 -15.35 2.22
CA GLU A 22 10.41 -15.65 3.14
C GLU A 22 10.45 -14.61 4.28
N PRO A 23 10.58 -15.06 5.55
CA PRO A 23 10.64 -14.16 6.70
C PRO A 23 11.78 -13.12 6.60
N ALA A 24 12.92 -13.50 6.02
CA ALA A 24 14.05 -12.60 5.81
C ALA A 24 13.67 -11.47 4.87
N LEU A 25 13.07 -11.77 3.71
CA LEU A 25 12.63 -10.78 2.74
C LEU A 25 11.62 -9.81 3.37
N LEU A 26 10.65 -10.31 4.13
CA LEU A 26 9.64 -9.48 4.76
C LEU A 26 10.26 -8.56 5.84
N ARG A 27 11.20 -9.07 6.64
CA ARG A 27 11.95 -8.25 7.61
C ARG A 27 12.77 -7.15 6.92
N ASP A 28 13.44 -7.47 5.82
CA ASP A 28 14.27 -6.51 5.08
C ASP A 28 13.41 -5.39 4.50
N VAL A 29 12.26 -5.72 3.89
CA VAL A 29 11.30 -4.74 3.38
C VAL A 29 10.79 -3.85 4.50
N CYS A 30 10.33 -4.42 5.61
CA CYS A 30 9.80 -3.63 6.73
C CYS A 30 10.89 -2.78 7.40
N SER A 31 12.09 -3.32 7.59
CA SER A 31 13.23 -2.56 8.14
C SER A 31 13.63 -1.39 7.24
N ALA A 32 13.56 -1.58 5.94
CA ALA A 32 13.81 -0.53 4.96
C ALA A 32 12.72 0.56 5.04
N MET A 33 11.45 0.17 5.15
CA MET A 33 10.33 1.11 5.29
C MET A 33 10.45 1.95 6.58
N VAL A 34 10.79 1.33 7.72
CA VAL A 34 11.01 2.06 8.99
C VAL A 34 12.09 3.13 8.86
N LYS A 35 13.15 2.86 8.09
CA LYS A 35 14.25 3.84 7.88
C LYS A 35 13.84 5.05 7.06
N VAL A 36 12.89 4.92 6.16
CA VAL A 36 12.52 5.99 5.23
C VAL A 36 11.23 6.72 5.62
N LEU A 37 10.37 6.08 6.41
CA LEU A 37 9.11 6.67 6.87
C LEU A 37 9.35 7.74 7.94
N ASP A 38 8.55 8.79 7.90
CA ASP A 38 8.35 9.66 9.05
C ASP A 38 7.28 9.05 9.96
N LEU A 39 7.73 8.50 11.08
CA LEU A 39 6.88 7.85 12.08
C LEU A 39 6.64 8.72 13.32
N ASN A 40 7.06 10.00 13.29
CA ASN A 40 6.87 10.90 14.42
C ASN A 40 5.39 11.26 14.60
N ASN A 41 4.86 10.99 15.79
CA ASN A 41 3.47 11.26 16.15
C ASN A 41 2.46 10.64 15.17
N VAL A 42 2.72 9.42 14.72
CA VAL A 42 1.80 8.64 13.90
C VAL A 42 0.88 7.85 14.81
N ASP A 43 -0.43 7.99 14.59
CA ASP A 43 -1.46 7.28 15.36
C ASP A 43 -1.76 5.91 14.77
N LYS A 44 -1.70 5.76 13.44
CA LYS A 44 -2.08 4.50 12.76
C LYS A 44 -1.31 4.27 11.47
N ILE A 45 -1.06 2.99 11.21
CA ILE A 45 -0.65 2.48 9.91
C ILE A 45 -1.91 2.09 9.13
N VAL A 46 -2.07 2.58 7.92
CA VAL A 46 -3.20 2.24 7.05
C VAL A 46 -2.69 1.44 5.86
N VAL A 47 -3.29 0.28 5.63
CA VAL A 47 -2.97 -0.60 4.51
C VAL A 47 -4.21 -0.98 3.72
N VAL A 48 -4.01 -1.49 2.49
CA VAL A 48 -5.11 -2.00 1.67
C VAL A 48 -5.01 -3.52 1.55
N GLU A 49 -6.15 -4.20 1.56
CA GLU A 49 -6.15 -5.64 1.28
C GLU A 49 -5.84 -5.89 -0.21
N ALA A 50 -5.14 -6.96 -0.55
CA ALA A 50 -4.71 -8.05 0.33
C ALA A 50 -3.25 -7.88 0.78
N MET A 51 -2.34 -7.50 -0.13
CA MET A 51 -0.91 -7.67 0.09
C MET A 51 -0.25 -6.58 0.96
N GLY A 52 -0.89 -5.43 1.17
CA GLY A 52 -0.45 -4.49 2.20
C GLY A 52 -0.54 -5.03 3.63
N ILE A 53 -1.42 -6.03 3.87
CA ILE A 53 -1.71 -6.51 5.23
C ILE A 53 -0.49 -7.13 5.91
N HIS A 54 0.25 -8.02 5.26
CA HIS A 54 1.39 -8.69 5.87
C HIS A 54 2.54 -7.73 6.17
N ILE A 55 2.76 -6.73 5.31
CA ILE A 55 3.76 -5.67 5.54
C ILE A 55 3.31 -4.81 6.73
N GLY A 56 2.07 -4.34 6.72
CA GLY A 56 1.53 -3.52 7.80
C GLY A 56 1.53 -4.23 9.15
N ALA A 57 1.22 -5.53 9.19
CA ALA A 57 1.23 -6.31 10.43
C ALA A 57 2.64 -6.40 11.03
N VAL A 58 3.67 -6.62 10.21
CA VAL A 58 5.05 -6.63 10.68
C VAL A 58 5.49 -5.24 11.12
N LEU A 59 5.18 -4.19 10.34
CA LEU A 59 5.50 -2.82 10.72
C LEU A 59 4.82 -2.42 12.03
N SER A 60 3.55 -2.75 12.21
CA SER A 60 2.81 -2.48 13.45
C SER A 60 3.49 -3.12 14.66
N THR A 61 3.93 -4.38 14.56
CA THR A 61 4.66 -5.06 15.64
C THR A 61 6.07 -4.51 15.86
N MET A 62 6.74 -3.98 14.82
CA MET A 62 8.07 -3.38 14.95
C MET A 62 8.05 -1.99 15.57
N THR A 63 6.94 -1.25 15.42
CA THR A 63 6.84 0.16 15.79
C THR A 63 5.88 0.45 16.94
N ASP A 64 5.14 -0.56 17.40
CA ASP A 64 4.02 -0.43 18.37
C ASP A 64 2.92 0.54 17.91
N ILE A 65 2.86 0.86 16.60
CA ILE A 65 1.80 1.69 16.02
C ILE A 65 0.66 0.78 15.57
N PRO A 66 -0.59 1.01 16.02
CA PRO A 66 -1.73 0.21 15.60
C PRO A 66 -1.99 0.35 14.10
N MET A 67 -2.53 -0.71 13.49
CA MET A 67 -2.87 -0.69 12.07
C MET A 67 -4.36 -0.88 11.80
N THR A 68 -4.82 -0.33 10.69
CA THR A 68 -6.12 -0.64 10.12
C THR A 68 -6.01 -1.04 8.66
N VAL A 69 -6.98 -1.84 8.21
CA VAL A 69 -7.00 -2.38 6.84
C VAL A 69 -8.21 -1.84 6.10
N MET A 70 -7.98 -1.18 4.98
CA MET A 70 -9.04 -0.86 4.03
C MET A 70 -9.44 -2.11 3.26
N ARG A 71 -10.72 -2.48 3.35
CA ARG A 71 -11.25 -3.77 2.88
C ARG A 71 -12.15 -3.62 1.67
N LYS A 72 -12.25 -4.69 0.88
CA LYS A 72 -13.22 -4.80 -0.25
C LYS A 72 -14.61 -5.25 0.21
N ARG A 73 -14.75 -5.57 1.49
CA ARG A 73 -16.00 -6.04 2.11
C ARG A 73 -16.55 -5.00 3.06
N VAL A 74 -17.84 -4.72 2.95
CA VAL A 74 -18.59 -3.91 3.91
C VAL A 74 -18.74 -4.64 5.25
N TYR A 75 -18.61 -3.92 6.35
CA TYR A 75 -18.81 -4.43 7.72
C TYR A 75 -19.96 -3.73 8.44
N ASN A 76 -20.49 -2.63 7.88
CA ASN A 76 -21.54 -1.81 8.48
C ASN A 76 -21.18 -1.30 9.90
N LEU A 77 -19.91 -1.01 10.11
CA LEU A 77 -19.47 -0.42 11.36
C LEU A 77 -19.80 1.09 11.42
N PRO A 78 -19.99 1.67 12.61
CA PRO A 78 -20.12 3.11 12.75
C PRO A 78 -18.90 3.82 12.13
N HIS A 79 -19.16 4.86 11.34
CA HIS A 79 -18.15 5.65 10.63
C HIS A 79 -17.37 4.90 9.52
N GLU A 80 -17.87 3.77 9.03
CA GLU A 80 -17.32 3.11 7.84
C GLU A 80 -17.44 4.04 6.63
N ILE A 81 -16.33 4.22 5.90
CA ILE A 81 -16.25 5.10 4.74
C ILE A 81 -16.11 4.29 3.47
N PRO A 82 -17.15 4.23 2.62
CA PRO A 82 -17.07 3.60 1.31
C PRO A 82 -16.41 4.55 0.30
N VAL A 83 -15.54 4.01 -0.56
CA VAL A 83 -14.98 4.73 -1.71
C VAL A 83 -14.90 3.83 -2.94
N HIS A 84 -15.16 4.41 -4.09
CA HIS A 84 -14.98 3.72 -5.37
C HIS A 84 -13.49 3.63 -5.74
N GLN A 85 -13.05 2.41 -6.05
CA GLN A 85 -11.76 2.13 -6.65
C GLN A 85 -11.94 1.87 -8.15
N THR A 86 -11.11 2.52 -8.96
CA THR A 86 -10.94 2.19 -10.38
C THR A 86 -9.48 1.95 -10.64
N THR A 87 -9.12 0.71 -10.96
CA THR A 87 -7.78 0.34 -11.42
C THR A 87 -7.82 -0.04 -12.89
N GLY A 88 -6.66 -0.25 -13.51
CA GLY A 88 -6.61 -0.74 -14.90
C GLY A 88 -7.27 -2.10 -15.11
N TYR A 89 -7.62 -2.86 -14.05
CA TYR A 89 -8.11 -4.24 -14.14
C TYR A 89 -9.40 -4.50 -13.35
N SER A 90 -9.80 -3.62 -12.44
CA SER A 90 -10.99 -3.82 -11.63
C SER A 90 -11.66 -2.51 -11.26
N LYS A 91 -12.99 -2.58 -11.14
CA LYS A 91 -13.81 -1.56 -10.48
C LYS A 91 -14.44 -2.21 -9.27
N GLY A 92 -14.45 -1.53 -8.15
CA GLY A 92 -15.01 -2.06 -6.92
C GLY A 92 -15.13 -0.99 -5.86
N GLU A 93 -15.69 -1.36 -4.73
CA GLU A 93 -15.74 -0.52 -3.55
C GLU A 93 -14.71 -0.97 -2.53
N LEU A 94 -14.15 0.00 -1.83
CA LEU A 94 -13.29 -0.19 -0.68
C LEU A 94 -13.93 0.50 0.52
N TYR A 95 -13.70 -0.06 1.69
CA TYR A 95 -14.30 0.38 2.94
C TYR A 95 -13.21 0.62 3.98
N LEU A 96 -13.10 1.87 4.43
CA LEU A 96 -12.17 2.28 5.48
C LEU A 96 -12.88 2.30 6.82
N ASN A 97 -12.28 1.68 7.82
CA ASN A 97 -12.74 1.67 9.21
C ASN A 97 -11.61 2.05 10.16
N GLY A 98 -11.97 2.53 11.35
CA GLY A 98 -11.04 2.76 12.44
C GLY A 98 -10.09 3.95 12.23
N VAL A 99 -10.42 4.88 11.33
CA VAL A 99 -9.71 6.15 11.15
C VAL A 99 -10.70 7.30 11.40
N TYR A 100 -10.27 8.27 12.16
CA TYR A 100 -11.13 9.37 12.62
C TYR A 100 -10.48 10.72 12.30
N LYS A 101 -11.28 11.78 12.43
CA LYS A 101 -10.84 13.14 12.22
C LYS A 101 -9.67 13.50 13.17
N GLY A 102 -8.60 13.98 12.56
CA GLY A 102 -7.38 14.39 13.27
C GLY A 102 -6.37 13.28 13.49
N ASP A 103 -6.69 12.01 13.17
CA ASP A 103 -5.70 10.94 13.18
C ASP A 103 -4.54 11.25 12.24
N ARG A 104 -3.33 11.04 12.69
CA ARG A 104 -2.11 11.13 11.88
C ARG A 104 -1.73 9.74 11.39
N VAL A 105 -1.76 9.53 10.08
CA VAL A 105 -1.60 8.19 9.51
C VAL A 105 -0.44 8.11 8.53
N VAL A 106 0.18 6.93 8.47
CA VAL A 106 1.08 6.54 7.37
C VAL A 106 0.42 5.47 6.54
N ILE A 107 0.61 5.55 5.22
CA ILE A 107 0.09 4.56 4.28
C ILE A 107 1.21 3.63 3.86
N ILE A 108 0.95 2.33 3.90
CA ILE A 108 1.86 1.28 3.46
C ILE A 108 1.16 0.40 2.44
N ASP A 109 1.86 0.09 1.35
CA ASP A 109 1.36 -0.87 0.36
C ASP A 109 2.51 -1.67 -0.26
N ASP A 110 2.18 -2.77 -0.93
CA ASP A 110 3.13 -3.64 -1.59
C ASP A 110 3.56 -3.10 -2.96
N VAL A 111 2.61 -2.66 -3.77
CA VAL A 111 2.89 -2.19 -5.14
C VAL A 111 1.98 -1.05 -5.58
N VAL A 112 2.55 -0.10 -6.27
CA VAL A 112 1.81 0.90 -7.03
C VAL A 112 2.15 0.80 -8.51
N SER A 113 1.10 0.73 -9.36
CA SER A 113 1.26 0.69 -10.83
C SER A 113 0.45 1.77 -11.54
N THR A 114 -0.86 1.79 -11.38
CA THR A 114 -1.76 2.82 -11.95
C THR A 114 -2.14 3.91 -10.95
N GLY A 115 -1.94 3.65 -9.68
CA GLY A 115 -2.29 4.55 -8.58
C GLY A 115 -3.77 4.57 -8.19
N GLY A 116 -4.63 3.83 -8.87
CA GLY A 116 -6.09 3.87 -8.62
C GLY A 116 -6.49 3.48 -7.20
N THR A 117 -5.90 2.42 -6.65
CA THR A 117 -6.11 2.00 -5.25
C THR A 117 -5.67 3.08 -4.28
N MET A 118 -4.50 3.63 -4.50
CA MET A 118 -3.92 4.66 -3.63
C MET A 118 -4.74 5.94 -3.64
N LYS A 119 -5.23 6.37 -4.81
CA LYS A 119 -6.14 7.52 -4.94
C LYS A 119 -7.46 7.29 -4.18
N ALA A 120 -8.00 6.09 -4.23
CA ALA A 120 -9.21 5.74 -3.48
C ALA A 120 -8.96 5.79 -1.96
N LEU A 121 -7.83 5.25 -1.49
CA LEU A 121 -7.44 5.31 -0.09
C LEU A 121 -7.23 6.75 0.39
N LEU A 122 -6.51 7.56 -0.37
CA LEU A 122 -6.29 8.98 -0.04
C LEU A 122 -7.61 9.74 0.07
N LYS A 123 -8.55 9.48 -0.85
CA LYS A 123 -9.91 10.04 -0.80
C LYS A 123 -10.68 9.60 0.47
N ALA A 124 -10.57 8.34 0.87
CA ALA A 124 -11.22 7.87 2.09
C ALA A 124 -10.65 8.55 3.35
N LEU A 125 -9.33 8.74 3.41
CA LEU A 125 -8.66 9.41 4.50
C LEU A 125 -9.02 10.91 4.57
N ASP A 126 -9.16 11.57 3.41
CA ASP A 126 -9.65 12.95 3.33
C ASP A 126 -11.08 13.06 3.87
N ILE A 127 -11.98 12.14 3.48
CA ILE A 127 -13.34 12.08 4.01
C ILE A 127 -13.35 11.83 5.53
N ALA A 128 -12.45 10.98 6.05
CA ALA A 128 -12.28 10.76 7.47
C ALA A 128 -11.80 12.02 8.21
N GLY A 129 -11.16 12.94 7.51
CA GLY A 129 -10.49 14.10 8.09
C GLY A 129 -9.17 13.76 8.77
N ALA A 130 -8.49 12.71 8.31
CA ALA A 130 -7.19 12.28 8.79
C ALA A 130 -6.05 13.02 8.08
N GLU A 131 -4.93 13.20 8.78
CA GLU A 131 -3.71 13.75 8.22
C GLU A 131 -2.82 12.61 7.74
N VAL A 132 -2.54 12.54 6.43
CA VAL A 132 -1.56 11.58 5.91
C VAL A 132 -0.17 12.17 6.07
N VAL A 133 0.62 11.61 7.00
CA VAL A 133 1.99 12.05 7.32
C VAL A 133 2.94 11.62 6.21
N ASP A 134 2.90 10.34 5.84
CA ASP A 134 3.81 9.77 4.86
C ASP A 134 3.17 8.58 4.11
N VAL A 135 3.76 8.24 2.98
CA VAL A 135 3.36 7.09 2.15
C VAL A 135 4.60 6.34 1.71
N CYS A 136 4.65 5.03 1.96
CA CYS A 136 5.75 4.18 1.50
C CYS A 136 5.22 2.91 0.84
N ILE A 137 5.72 2.64 -0.35
CA ILE A 137 5.36 1.49 -1.19
C ILE A 137 6.59 0.62 -1.39
N ALA A 138 6.46 -0.70 -1.28
CA ALA A 138 7.61 -1.57 -1.49
C ALA A 138 8.10 -1.49 -2.95
N ILE A 139 7.20 -1.64 -3.92
CA ILE A 139 7.54 -1.65 -5.34
C ILE A 139 6.72 -0.63 -6.11
N GLN A 140 7.40 0.26 -6.81
CA GLN A 140 6.80 1.19 -7.77
C GLN A 140 7.01 0.67 -9.19
N ARG A 141 5.93 0.46 -9.93
CA ARG A 141 5.99 0.13 -11.35
C ARG A 141 5.73 1.37 -12.20
N GLY A 142 6.71 1.74 -13.01
CA GLY A 142 6.65 2.99 -13.79
C GLY A 142 6.73 4.24 -12.90
N SER A 143 5.94 5.25 -13.25
CA SER A 143 5.90 6.53 -12.51
C SER A 143 4.47 7.00 -12.30
N PRO A 144 3.64 6.25 -11.55
CA PRO A 144 2.24 6.62 -11.33
C PRO A 144 2.13 7.88 -10.46
N ASP A 145 1.28 8.79 -10.88
CA ASP A 145 0.86 9.91 -10.06
C ASP A 145 -0.31 9.49 -9.15
N ILE A 146 -0.14 9.61 -7.85
CA ILE A 146 -1.18 9.34 -6.85
C ILE A 146 -1.80 10.63 -6.27
N GLY A 147 -1.39 11.80 -6.75
CA GLY A 147 -1.87 13.09 -6.28
C GLY A 147 -1.08 13.66 -5.11
N ARG A 148 -0.02 13.00 -4.66
CA ARG A 148 0.92 13.47 -3.62
C ARG A 148 2.28 12.80 -3.74
N PRO A 149 3.34 13.36 -3.13
CA PRO A 149 4.63 12.68 -3.01
C PRO A 149 4.49 11.37 -2.23
N TYR A 150 5.26 10.37 -2.62
CA TYR A 150 5.37 9.10 -1.92
C TYR A 150 6.79 8.54 -2.06
N LYS A 151 7.14 7.62 -1.17
CA LYS A 151 8.41 6.89 -1.18
C LYS A 151 8.19 5.49 -1.72
N SER A 152 9.18 4.95 -2.41
CA SER A 152 9.21 3.55 -2.80
C SER A 152 10.58 2.95 -2.52
N LEU A 153 10.65 1.67 -2.19
CA LEU A 153 11.94 1.02 -1.93
C LEU A 153 12.64 0.66 -3.23
N VAL A 154 11.86 0.23 -4.22
CA VAL A 154 12.36 -0.16 -5.54
C VAL A 154 11.42 0.37 -6.62
N GLN A 155 11.98 0.92 -7.69
CA GLN A 155 11.25 1.23 -8.91
C GLN A 155 11.61 0.23 -9.99
N ILE A 156 10.59 -0.30 -10.66
CA ILE A 156 10.73 -1.26 -11.75
C ILE A 156 10.01 -0.81 -13.01
N GLU A 157 10.50 -1.27 -14.14
CA GLU A 157 9.79 -1.31 -15.42
C GLU A 157 9.58 -2.77 -15.83
N VAL A 158 8.47 -3.03 -16.51
CA VAL A 158 8.07 -4.38 -16.92
C VAL A 158 7.70 -4.36 -18.39
N ASP A 159 8.55 -4.97 -19.19
CA ASP A 159 8.28 -5.34 -20.57
C ASP A 159 8.22 -6.87 -20.71
N ASP A 160 9.09 -7.48 -21.48
CA ASP A 160 9.27 -8.95 -21.51
C ASP A 160 10.04 -9.47 -20.29
N ARG A 161 10.65 -8.58 -19.54
CA ARG A 161 11.41 -8.84 -18.30
C ARG A 161 11.09 -7.78 -17.25
N VAL A 162 11.55 -8.00 -16.02
CA VAL A 162 11.51 -7.00 -14.96
C VAL A 162 12.86 -6.31 -14.89
N HIS A 163 12.86 -5.00 -15.04
CA HIS A 163 14.05 -4.15 -14.95
C HIS A 163 13.98 -3.30 -13.68
N VAL A 164 14.97 -3.43 -12.81
CA VAL A 164 15.11 -2.51 -11.68
C VAL A 164 15.71 -1.20 -12.19
N VAL A 165 14.92 -0.14 -12.16
CA VAL A 165 15.30 1.20 -12.64
C VAL A 165 15.99 2.00 -11.55
N LYS A 166 15.47 1.92 -10.31
CA LYS A 166 16.01 2.66 -9.17
C LYS A 166 15.82 1.88 -7.87
N ARG A 167 16.80 2.01 -6.99
CA ARG A 167 16.72 1.62 -5.57
C ARG A 167 16.82 2.87 -4.74
N PHE A 168 16.00 2.98 -3.70
CA PHE A 168 15.92 4.18 -2.88
C PHE A 168 16.60 4.02 -1.50
N LEU A 169 17.33 2.92 -1.33
CA LEU A 169 18.12 2.59 -0.14
C LEU A 169 19.58 2.38 -0.50
#